data_94ba386f959b9b989bc60e7a4c58545e
#
_entry.id   94ba386f959b9b989bc60e7a4c58545e
#
_cell.length_a   1.000
_cell.length_b   1.000
_cell.length_c   1.000
_cell.angle_alpha   90.00
_cell.angle_beta   90.00
_cell.angle_gamma   90.00
#
_symmetry.space_group_name_H-M   'P 1'
#
loop_
_entity.id
_entity.type
_entity.pdbx_description
1 polymer ?
#
loop_
_entity_poly.entity_id
_entity_poly.type
_entity_poly.pdbx_seq_one_letter_code
_entity_poly.pdbx_strand_id
1 'polypeptide(L)'
;CRLRTMDEEARQKIAQGGAALLAFKKSYSSVWNDLKHEHLDVFARDLLEVGRPTASLAELGLPLLVLGADSGTFTNAAAMQRETEEAGGRFELLHCLHWPLTECRPAVEAALIRWAQQF
;
A
#
# COMPACT_ATOMS: atom_id res chain seq x y z
N CYS A 1 -20.87 6.02 -3.22
CA CYS A 1 -21.40 6.15 -1.98
C CYS A 1 -20.85 5.26 -0.88
N ARG A 2 -20.47 4.00 -1.14
CA ARG A 2 -19.95 3.09 -0.12
C ARG A 2 -18.54 3.46 0.35
N LEU A 3 -17.66 3.88 -0.55
CA LEU A 3 -16.31 4.38 -0.21
C LEU A 3 -16.35 5.58 0.75
N ARG A 4 -17.33 6.48 0.59
CA ARG A 4 -17.52 7.60 1.53
C ARG A 4 -17.91 7.15 2.92
N THR A 5 -18.78 6.14 3.03
CA THR A 5 -19.24 5.59 4.32
C THR A 5 -18.09 4.87 5.03
N MET A 6 -17.27 4.14 4.29
CA MET A 6 -16.08 3.46 4.85
C MET A 6 -15.02 4.47 5.31
N ASP A 7 -14.78 5.54 4.56
CA ASP A 7 -13.85 6.60 4.95
C ASP A 7 -14.31 7.30 6.24
N GLU A 8 -15.59 7.58 6.36
CA GLU A 8 -16.18 8.20 7.54
C GLU A 8 -16.13 7.29 8.78
N GLU A 9 -16.39 5.98 8.60
CA GLU A 9 -16.25 4.98 9.65
C GLU A 9 -14.79 4.83 10.08
N ALA A 10 -13.85 4.79 9.14
CA ALA A 10 -12.41 4.74 9.42
C ALA A 10 -11.96 5.96 10.24
N ARG A 11 -12.37 7.17 9.86
CA ARG A 11 -12.06 8.40 10.60
C ARG A 11 -12.59 8.37 12.03
N GLN A 12 -13.83 7.91 12.22
CA GLN A 12 -14.42 7.76 13.54
C GLN A 12 -13.65 6.75 14.41
N LYS A 13 -13.22 5.61 13.83
CA LYS A 13 -12.43 4.61 14.56
C LYS A 13 -11.02 5.09 14.88
N ILE A 14 -10.40 5.86 13.99
CA ILE A 14 -9.11 6.53 14.24
C ILE A 14 -9.26 7.52 15.40
N ALA A 15 -10.31 8.33 15.41
CA ALA A 15 -10.56 9.28 16.50
C ALA A 15 -10.83 8.61 17.85
N GLN A 16 -11.46 7.43 17.86
CA GLN A 16 -11.69 6.64 19.07
C GLN A 16 -10.41 5.96 19.58
N GLY A 17 -9.43 5.68 18.70
CA GLY A 17 -8.15 5.06 19.04
C GLY A 17 -8.23 3.67 19.66
N GLY A 18 -7.10 3.16 20.13
CA GLY A 18 -7.00 1.97 20.96
C GLY A 18 -7.71 0.72 20.42
N ALA A 19 -8.56 0.12 21.25
CA ALA A 19 -9.25 -1.13 20.95
C ALA A 19 -10.23 -1.03 19.76
N ALA A 20 -10.87 0.12 19.57
CA ALA A 20 -11.80 0.35 18.47
C ALA A 20 -11.08 0.35 17.12
N LEU A 21 -9.91 0.98 17.03
CA LEU A 21 -9.08 0.97 15.84
C LEU A 21 -8.53 -0.43 15.53
N LEU A 22 -8.12 -1.18 16.56
CA LEU A 22 -7.64 -2.56 16.40
C LEU A 22 -8.75 -3.49 15.90
N ALA A 23 -9.97 -3.35 16.43
CA ALA A 23 -11.13 -4.12 15.98
C ALA A 23 -11.50 -3.79 14.53
N PHE A 24 -11.49 -2.51 14.16
CA PHE A 24 -11.69 -2.06 12.78
C PHE A 24 -10.62 -2.63 11.83
N LYS A 25 -9.35 -2.56 12.21
CA LYS A 25 -8.25 -3.14 11.43
C LYS A 25 -8.45 -4.64 11.20
N LYS A 26 -8.84 -5.39 12.24
CA LYS A 26 -9.12 -6.83 12.11
C LYS A 26 -10.30 -7.13 11.19
N SER A 27 -11.35 -6.31 11.24
CA SER A 27 -12.51 -6.49 10.36
C SER A 27 -12.20 -6.12 8.91
N TYR A 28 -11.36 -5.12 8.69
CA TYR A 28 -10.97 -4.63 7.39
C TYR A 28 -9.96 -5.54 6.67
N SER A 29 -9.08 -6.19 7.40
CA SER A 29 -8.09 -7.11 6.84
C SER A 29 -8.63 -8.52 6.56
N SER A 30 -9.92 -8.76 6.75
CA SER A 30 -10.53 -10.06 6.49
C SER A 30 -11.00 -10.15 5.04
N VAL A 31 -10.36 -11.01 4.26
CA VAL A 31 -10.76 -11.36 2.88
C VAL A 31 -12.23 -11.77 2.81
N TRP A 32 -12.76 -12.42 3.85
CA TRP A 32 -14.16 -12.81 3.94
C TRP A 32 -15.12 -11.62 4.08
N ASN A 33 -14.71 -10.53 4.66
CA ASN A 33 -15.51 -9.32 4.73
C ASN A 33 -15.60 -8.62 3.37
N ASP A 34 -14.51 -8.63 2.62
CA ASP A 34 -14.47 -8.07 1.27
C ASP A 34 -15.35 -8.91 0.33
N LEU A 35 -15.25 -10.22 0.39
CA LEU A 35 -16.09 -11.15 -0.37
C LEU A 35 -17.61 -11.01 -0.12
N LYS A 36 -18.03 -10.60 1.07
CA LYS A 36 -19.45 -10.33 1.37
C LYS A 36 -20.01 -9.15 0.59
N HIS A 37 -19.17 -8.32 0.06
CA HIS A 37 -19.51 -7.02 -0.45
C HIS A 37 -19.18 -6.82 -1.92
N GLU A 38 -18.37 -7.68 -2.49
CA GLU A 38 -18.04 -7.68 -3.91
C GLU A 38 -18.69 -8.84 -4.65
N HIS A 39 -18.96 -8.64 -5.92
CA HIS A 39 -19.33 -9.76 -6.79
C HIS A 39 -18.12 -10.68 -6.95
N LEU A 40 -18.35 -11.97 -6.81
CA LEU A 40 -17.28 -12.98 -6.83
C LEU A 40 -16.46 -12.96 -8.13
N ASP A 41 -17.08 -12.61 -9.26
CA ASP A 41 -16.39 -12.47 -10.55
C ASP A 41 -15.45 -11.25 -10.58
N VAL A 42 -15.82 -10.14 -9.96
CA VAL A 42 -14.95 -8.96 -9.82
C VAL A 42 -13.75 -9.30 -8.95
N PHE A 43 -13.98 -9.89 -7.79
CA PHE A 43 -12.92 -10.33 -6.89
C PHE A 43 -11.95 -11.32 -7.57
N ALA A 44 -12.48 -12.29 -8.32
CA ALA A 44 -11.64 -13.26 -9.04
C ALA A 44 -10.79 -12.60 -10.13
N ARG A 45 -11.31 -11.59 -10.83
CA ARG A 45 -10.55 -10.81 -11.82
C ARG A 45 -9.45 -9.99 -11.15
N ASP A 46 -9.76 -9.34 -10.03
CA ASP A 46 -8.76 -8.55 -9.28
C ASP A 46 -7.62 -9.43 -8.79
N LEU A 47 -7.91 -10.64 -8.29
CA LEU A 47 -6.88 -11.61 -7.92
C LEU A 47 -5.99 -12.02 -9.11
N LEU A 48 -6.59 -12.21 -10.30
CA LEU A 48 -5.82 -12.51 -11.51
C LEU A 48 -4.92 -11.34 -11.91
N GLU A 49 -5.38 -10.10 -11.79
CA GLU A 49 -4.58 -8.91 -12.06
C GLU A 49 -3.43 -8.76 -11.05
N VAL A 50 -3.67 -8.99 -9.76
CA VAL A 50 -2.61 -8.98 -8.73
C VAL A 50 -1.53 -10.03 -9.02
N GLY A 51 -1.90 -11.18 -9.58
CA GLY A 51 -0.97 -12.25 -9.96
C GLY A 51 -0.32 -12.07 -11.33
N ARG A 52 -0.68 -11.02 -12.08
CA ARG A 52 -0.11 -10.79 -13.43
C ARG A 52 1.37 -10.38 -13.32
N PRO A 53 2.26 -10.97 -14.12
CA PRO A 53 3.62 -10.49 -14.21
C PRO A 53 3.66 -9.02 -14.62
N THR A 54 4.32 -8.20 -13.83
CA THR A 54 4.55 -6.79 -14.15
C THR A 54 5.77 -6.64 -15.04
N ALA A 55 5.80 -5.60 -15.88
CA ALA A 55 7.00 -5.22 -16.60
C ALA A 55 8.14 -4.92 -15.61
N SER A 56 9.37 -5.18 -16.02
CA SER A 56 10.54 -4.82 -15.22
C SER A 56 10.57 -3.30 -14.98
N LEU A 57 10.91 -2.87 -13.79
CA LEU A 57 11.08 -1.45 -13.48
C LEU A 57 12.11 -0.77 -14.40
N ALA A 58 13.12 -1.52 -14.85
CA ALA A 58 14.14 -1.04 -15.79
C ALA A 58 13.57 -0.66 -17.17
N GLU A 59 12.44 -1.26 -17.58
CA GLU A 59 11.80 -0.95 -18.87
C GLU A 59 11.05 0.38 -18.87
N LEU A 60 10.80 0.98 -17.69
CA LEU A 60 10.08 2.25 -17.60
C LEU A 60 10.87 3.43 -18.15
N GLY A 61 12.20 3.41 -18.04
CA GLY A 61 13.08 4.50 -18.54
C GLY A 61 12.81 5.87 -17.91
N LEU A 62 12.22 5.90 -16.72
CA LEU A 62 11.80 7.10 -16.00
C LEU A 62 12.54 7.19 -14.65
N PRO A 63 12.70 8.41 -14.09
CA PRO A 63 13.10 8.54 -12.70
C PRO A 63 12.15 7.78 -11.80
N LEU A 64 12.69 6.94 -10.93
CA LEU A 64 11.91 6.01 -10.12
C LEU A 64 12.19 6.19 -8.63
N LEU A 65 11.14 6.35 -7.85
CA LEU A 65 11.15 6.21 -6.39
C LEU A 65 10.19 5.10 -5.99
N VAL A 66 10.70 4.09 -5.30
CA VAL A 66 9.89 3.02 -4.71
C VAL A 66 9.90 3.16 -3.20
N LEU A 67 8.71 3.21 -2.61
CA LEU A 67 8.49 3.24 -1.17
C LEU A 67 8.01 1.86 -0.70
N GLY A 68 8.85 1.14 0.02
CA GLY A 68 8.55 -0.20 0.51
C GLY A 68 8.11 -0.18 1.97
N ALA A 69 7.11 -0.99 2.33
CA ALA A 69 6.72 -1.23 3.72
C ALA A 69 7.56 -2.39 4.32
N ASP A 70 8.02 -2.23 5.57
CA ASP A 70 8.91 -3.22 6.22
C ASP A 70 8.18 -4.43 6.81
N SER A 71 6.89 -4.31 7.10
CA SER A 71 6.11 -5.36 7.76
C SER A 71 4.93 -5.88 6.93
N GLY A 72 4.95 -5.67 5.62
CA GLY A 72 3.91 -6.14 4.71
C GLY A 72 3.97 -7.66 4.50
N THR A 73 2.85 -8.35 4.69
CA THR A 73 2.72 -9.79 4.45
C THR A 73 2.96 -10.16 2.98
N PHE A 74 2.79 -9.21 2.07
CA PHE A 74 2.87 -9.41 0.62
C PHE A 74 4.08 -8.76 -0.04
N THR A 75 4.94 -8.08 0.73
CA THR A 75 6.08 -7.35 0.18
C THR A 75 7.40 -7.95 0.65
N ASN A 76 8.25 -8.28 -0.31
CA ASN A 76 9.64 -8.60 -0.05
C ASN A 76 10.47 -7.34 -0.27
N ALA A 77 10.66 -6.54 0.78
CA ALA A 77 11.36 -5.27 0.73
C ALA A 77 12.77 -5.39 0.13
N ALA A 78 13.50 -6.47 0.46
CA ALA A 78 14.84 -6.69 -0.05
C ALA A 78 14.84 -6.98 -1.57
N ALA A 79 13.84 -7.70 -2.07
CA ALA A 79 13.70 -7.94 -3.50
C ALA A 79 13.30 -6.66 -4.24
N MET A 80 12.37 -5.90 -3.70
CA MET A 80 11.94 -4.60 -4.26
C MET A 80 13.09 -3.60 -4.29
N GLN A 81 13.90 -3.52 -3.24
CA GLN A 81 15.07 -2.67 -3.20
C GLN A 81 16.04 -3.03 -4.32
N ARG A 82 16.42 -4.30 -4.44
CA ARG A 82 17.34 -4.77 -5.47
C ARG A 82 16.84 -4.46 -6.87
N GLU A 83 15.58 -4.80 -7.18
CA GLU A 83 14.98 -4.51 -8.49
C GLU A 83 14.94 -3.01 -8.79
N THR A 84 14.67 -2.17 -7.79
CA THR A 84 14.67 -0.72 -7.93
C THR A 84 16.06 -0.19 -8.23
N GLU A 85 17.08 -0.66 -7.50
CA GLU A 85 18.48 -0.26 -7.69
C GLU A 85 19.01 -0.72 -9.06
N GLU A 86 18.69 -1.94 -9.49
CA GLU A 86 19.01 -2.46 -10.82
C GLU A 86 18.37 -1.62 -11.94
N ALA A 87 17.20 -1.05 -11.70
CA ALA A 87 16.55 -0.13 -12.62
C ALA A 87 17.10 1.32 -12.56
N GLY A 88 18.11 1.59 -11.73
CA GLY A 88 18.65 2.93 -11.51
C GLY A 88 17.75 3.85 -10.70
N GLY A 89 16.75 3.28 -10.02
CA GLY A 89 15.82 4.00 -9.15
C GLY A 89 16.33 4.16 -7.72
N ARG A 90 15.55 4.85 -6.92
CA ARG A 90 15.75 5.01 -5.48
C ARG A 90 14.72 4.23 -4.70
N PHE A 91 15.18 3.49 -3.70
CA PHE A 91 14.33 2.77 -2.75
C PHE A 91 14.39 3.42 -1.37
N GLU A 92 13.24 3.63 -0.73
CA GLU A 92 13.15 4.01 0.68
C GLU A 92 12.25 3.04 1.44
N LEU A 93 12.75 2.49 2.54
CA LEU A 93 11.99 1.62 3.43
C LEU A 93 11.20 2.45 4.43
N LEU A 94 9.90 2.18 4.51
CA LEU A 94 8.99 2.81 5.45
C LEU A 94 8.58 1.84 6.55
N HIS A 95 8.67 2.28 7.80
CA HIS A 95 8.25 1.49 8.96
C HIS A 95 6.73 1.53 9.12
N CYS A 96 6.04 0.74 8.33
CA CYS A 96 4.58 0.63 8.31
C CYS A 96 4.13 -0.76 7.88
N LEU A 97 2.82 -1.05 7.98
CA LEU A 97 2.29 -2.35 7.63
C LEU A 97 2.09 -2.50 6.11
N HIS A 98 0.95 -2.04 5.59
CA HIS A 98 0.59 -2.27 4.19
C HIS A 98 0.15 -1.01 3.46
N TRP A 99 -0.31 0.00 4.19
CA TRP A 99 -0.88 1.22 3.64
C TRP A 99 -0.06 2.46 4.04
N PRO A 100 1.12 2.70 3.43
CA PRO A 100 2.00 3.80 3.80
C PRO A 100 1.33 5.17 3.86
N LEU A 101 0.44 5.46 2.91
CA LEU A 101 -0.28 6.73 2.84
C LEU A 101 -1.21 6.99 4.03
N THR A 102 -1.71 5.94 4.68
CA THR A 102 -2.58 6.05 5.85
C THR A 102 -1.85 5.82 7.16
N GLU A 103 -0.83 4.97 7.16
CA GLU A 103 -0.15 4.53 8.37
C GLU A 103 1.05 5.41 8.72
N CYS A 104 1.78 5.91 7.72
CA CYS A 104 2.97 6.72 7.93
C CYS A 104 3.06 7.91 6.94
N ARG A 105 1.95 8.56 6.68
CA ARG A 105 1.83 9.68 5.73
C ARG A 105 2.94 10.73 5.82
N PRO A 106 3.35 11.22 7.01
CA PRO A 106 4.44 12.20 7.09
C PRO A 106 5.77 11.69 6.51
N ALA A 107 6.08 10.40 6.69
CA ALA A 107 7.27 9.79 6.12
C ALA A 107 7.20 9.71 4.59
N VAL A 108 6.02 9.35 4.06
CA VAL A 108 5.76 9.34 2.61
C VAL A 108 5.92 10.74 2.03
N GLU A 109 5.29 11.75 2.62
CA GLU A 109 5.38 13.14 2.17
C GLU A 109 6.83 13.63 2.17
N ALA A 110 7.59 13.35 3.24
CA ALA A 110 8.98 13.71 3.32
C ALA A 110 9.85 13.02 2.25
N ALA A 111 9.60 11.73 1.97
CA ALA A 111 10.29 11.00 0.92
C ALA A 111 10.02 11.59 -0.47
N LEU A 112 8.75 11.88 -0.76
CA LEU A 112 8.34 12.50 -2.03
C LEU A 112 8.95 13.89 -2.23
N ILE A 113 8.96 14.72 -1.18
CA ILE A 113 9.58 16.06 -1.24
C ILE A 113 11.07 15.95 -1.52
N ARG A 114 11.80 15.09 -0.78
CA ARG A 114 13.24 14.89 -1.02
C ARG A 114 13.54 14.38 -2.42
N TRP A 115 12.69 13.53 -2.93
CA TRP A 115 12.85 12.98 -4.28
C TRP A 115 12.57 14.04 -5.36
N ALA A 116 11.49 14.82 -5.22
CA ALA A 116 11.12 15.87 -6.15
C ALA A 116 12.18 17.01 -6.23
N GLN A 117 12.93 17.25 -5.17
CA GLN A 117 14.00 18.26 -5.13
C GLN A 117 15.25 17.88 -5.95
N GLN A 118 15.31 16.68 -6.51
CA GLN A 118 16.43 16.21 -7.33
C GLN A 118 16.29 16.60 -8.81
N PHE A 119 15.16 17.14 -9.19
CA PHE A 119 14.80 17.58 -10.54
C PHE A 119 14.53 19.07 -10.58
#